data_4c1dccfeebf62673e73ef9f9693d1bf7
#
_entry.id   4c1dccfeebf62673e73ef9f9693d1bf7
#
_cell.length_a   1.000
_cell.length_b   1.000
_cell.length_c   1.000
_cell.angle_alpha   90.00
_cell.angle_beta   90.00
_cell.angle_gamma   90.00
#
_symmetry.space_group_name_H-M   'P 1'
#
loop_
_entity.id
_entity.type
_entity.pdbx_description
1 polymer ?
#
loop_
_entity_poly.entity_id
_entity_poly.type
_entity_poly.pdbx_seq_one_letter_code
_entity_poly.pdbx_strand_id
1 'polypeptide(L)'
;MKKYDVNQPIIFKRGIYQLNEESNFNYQLNRVINWDGGRLEDVQKVAGKIHNSKDWKRELIALGDEAITEERVGNAIAYYRMSEFFMYDGDSDKKKYYEKATDLFYQYYEDYFEGENPRIKRFTVPYKNVELPV
;
A
#
# COMPACT_ATOMS: atom_id res chain seq x y z
N MET A 1 9.13 14.69 5.03
CA MET A 1 7.94 13.87 4.67
C MET A 1 6.80 14.22 5.63
N LYS A 2 5.61 14.48 5.09
CA LYS A 2 4.42 14.76 5.89
C LYS A 2 3.97 13.50 6.63
N LYS A 3 3.83 13.58 7.96
CA LYS A 3 3.34 12.48 8.80
C LYS A 3 1.81 12.49 8.88
N TYR A 4 1.23 11.34 9.20
CA TYR A 4 -0.19 11.25 9.52
C TYR A 4 -0.50 11.96 10.83
N ASP A 5 -1.54 12.79 10.84
CA ASP A 5 -2.02 13.42 12.08
C ASP A 5 -2.93 12.44 12.83
N VAL A 6 -2.44 11.90 13.93
CA VAL A 6 -3.15 10.92 14.77
C VAL A 6 -4.46 11.44 15.40
N ASN A 7 -4.68 12.75 15.37
CA ASN A 7 -5.90 13.37 15.90
C ASN A 7 -7.00 13.51 14.84
N GLN A 8 -6.67 13.27 13.56
CA GLN A 8 -7.68 13.30 12.51
C GLN A 8 -8.44 11.98 12.44
N PRO A 9 -9.76 12.02 12.17
CA PRO A 9 -10.52 10.81 11.95
C PRO A 9 -10.05 10.10 10.68
N ILE A 10 -9.93 8.78 10.75
CA ILE A 10 -9.69 7.97 9.56
C ILE A 10 -11.00 7.87 8.77
N ILE A 11 -11.02 8.43 7.57
CA ILE A 11 -12.18 8.38 6.68
C ILE A 11 -11.91 7.37 5.58
N PHE A 12 -12.73 6.32 5.54
CA PHE A 12 -12.70 5.32 4.47
C PHE A 12 -13.82 5.63 3.46
N LYS A 13 -13.44 5.84 2.22
CA LYS A 13 -14.40 5.78 1.11
C LYS A 13 -14.67 4.31 0.80
N ARG A 14 -15.91 3.89 0.89
CA ARG A 14 -16.33 2.54 0.56
C ARG A 14 -17.23 2.55 -0.66
N GLY A 15 -17.03 1.60 -1.54
CA GLY A 15 -17.84 1.39 -2.72
C GLY A 15 -17.36 0.20 -3.52
N ILE A 16 -18.20 -0.31 -4.40
CA ILE A 16 -17.85 -1.33 -5.37
C ILE A 16 -17.89 -0.67 -6.74
N TYR A 17 -16.74 -0.62 -7.41
CA TYR A 17 -16.57 0.07 -8.69
C TYR A 17 -16.29 -0.95 -9.80
N GLN A 18 -16.83 -0.69 -10.99
CA GLN A 18 -16.47 -1.43 -12.19
C GLN A 18 -15.26 -0.74 -12.84
N LEU A 19 -14.07 -1.25 -12.54
CA LEU A 19 -12.79 -0.64 -12.91
C LEU A 19 -12.07 -1.38 -14.02
N ASN A 20 -12.22 -2.72 -14.06
CA ASN A 20 -11.53 -3.57 -15.02
C ASN A 20 -12.44 -4.73 -15.43
N GLU A 21 -12.30 -5.22 -16.67
CA GLU A 21 -13.10 -6.32 -17.19
C GLU A 21 -12.68 -7.68 -16.61
N GLU A 22 -11.39 -7.83 -16.24
CA GLU A 22 -10.89 -9.03 -15.57
C GLU A 22 -11.25 -8.99 -14.10
N SER A 23 -11.99 -9.99 -13.63
CA SER A 23 -12.64 -9.99 -12.32
C SER A 23 -11.64 -9.91 -11.15
N ASN A 24 -10.49 -10.57 -11.25
CA ASN A 24 -9.48 -10.53 -10.18
C ASN A 24 -8.80 -9.16 -10.10
N PHE A 25 -8.43 -8.55 -11.24
CA PHE A 25 -7.91 -7.18 -11.24
C PHE A 25 -8.96 -6.21 -10.72
N ASN A 26 -10.21 -6.35 -11.15
CA ASN A 26 -11.30 -5.51 -10.65
C ASN A 26 -11.45 -5.60 -9.13
N TYR A 27 -11.43 -6.81 -8.58
CA TYR A 27 -11.52 -7.05 -7.13
C TYR A 27 -10.34 -6.41 -6.38
N GLN A 28 -9.11 -6.63 -6.85
CA GLN A 28 -7.92 -6.09 -6.19
C GLN A 28 -7.83 -4.56 -6.31
N LEU A 29 -8.27 -3.95 -7.42
CA LEU A 29 -8.35 -2.49 -7.56
C LEU A 29 -9.37 -1.88 -6.58
N ASN A 30 -10.52 -2.54 -6.38
CA ASN A 30 -11.48 -2.13 -5.34
C ASN A 30 -10.88 -2.27 -3.95
N ARG A 31 -10.09 -3.30 -3.69
CA ARG A 31 -9.37 -3.49 -2.43
C ARG A 31 -8.37 -2.35 -2.17
N VAL A 32 -7.59 -1.95 -3.17
CA VAL A 32 -6.68 -0.80 -3.08
C VAL A 32 -7.41 0.44 -2.56
N ILE A 33 -8.61 0.71 -3.08
CA ILE A 33 -9.41 1.88 -2.71
C ILE A 33 -10.01 1.72 -1.30
N ASN A 34 -10.62 0.57 -1.02
CA ASN A 34 -11.45 0.40 0.17
C ASN A 34 -10.67 0.06 1.43
N TRP A 35 -9.53 -0.64 1.32
CA TRP A 35 -8.81 -1.18 2.46
C TRP A 35 -7.38 -0.68 2.60
N ASP A 36 -6.72 -0.42 1.49
CA ASP A 36 -5.29 -0.12 1.50
C ASP A 36 -4.99 1.39 1.46
N GLY A 37 -6.01 2.23 1.32
CA GLY A 37 -5.84 3.69 1.35
C GLY A 37 -5.53 4.32 0.01
N GLY A 38 -5.82 3.63 -1.10
CA GLY A 38 -5.75 4.20 -2.45
C GLY A 38 -6.87 5.20 -2.72
N ARG A 39 -6.66 6.09 -3.67
CA ARG A 39 -7.63 7.09 -4.10
C ARG A 39 -8.36 6.62 -5.35
N LEU A 40 -9.70 6.76 -5.37
CA LEU A 40 -10.54 6.31 -6.49
C LEU A 40 -10.07 6.91 -7.83
N GLU A 41 -9.80 8.20 -7.85
CA GLU A 41 -9.40 8.94 -9.04
C GLU A 41 -8.08 8.41 -9.63
N ASP A 42 -7.12 8.06 -8.79
CA ASP A 42 -5.84 7.49 -9.22
C ASP A 42 -6.04 6.10 -9.84
N VAL A 43 -6.84 5.26 -9.17
CA VAL A 43 -7.11 3.90 -9.64
C VAL A 43 -7.90 3.92 -10.96
N GLN A 44 -8.90 4.79 -11.10
CA GLN A 44 -9.65 4.97 -12.34
C GLN A 44 -8.76 5.36 -13.53
N LYS A 45 -7.75 6.21 -13.29
CA LYS A 45 -6.79 6.66 -14.31
C LYS A 45 -6.00 5.52 -14.95
N VAL A 46 -5.74 4.45 -14.21
CA VAL A 46 -4.88 3.34 -14.65
C VAL A 46 -5.63 2.03 -14.90
N ALA A 47 -6.80 1.85 -14.34
CA ALA A 47 -7.53 0.58 -14.35
C ALA A 47 -7.71 -0.02 -15.76
N GLY A 48 -8.06 0.80 -16.75
CA GLY A 48 -8.23 0.36 -18.13
C GLY A 48 -6.94 0.02 -18.87
N LYS A 49 -5.77 0.30 -18.29
CA LYS A 49 -4.45 -0.01 -18.85
C LYS A 49 -3.90 -1.35 -18.36
N ILE A 50 -4.57 -1.98 -17.40
CA ILE A 50 -4.12 -3.21 -16.76
C ILE A 50 -4.78 -4.42 -17.44
N HIS A 51 -3.98 -5.17 -18.20
CA HIS A 51 -4.41 -6.38 -18.90
C HIS A 51 -3.68 -7.64 -18.42
N ASN A 52 -2.61 -7.47 -17.67
CA ASN A 52 -1.78 -8.57 -17.14
C ASN A 52 -0.98 -8.12 -15.91
N SER A 53 -0.24 -9.03 -15.28
CA SER A 53 0.56 -8.75 -14.09
C SER A 53 1.71 -7.76 -14.32
N LYS A 54 2.25 -7.67 -15.53
CA LYS A 54 3.28 -6.67 -15.87
C LYS A 54 2.70 -5.27 -15.91
N ASP A 55 1.52 -5.11 -16.50
CA ASP A 55 0.80 -3.84 -16.50
C ASP A 55 0.44 -3.44 -15.06
N TRP A 56 -0.09 -4.37 -14.27
CA TRP A 56 -0.37 -4.16 -12.84
C TRP A 56 0.85 -3.58 -12.12
N LYS A 57 1.97 -4.26 -12.18
CA LYS A 57 3.23 -3.82 -11.57
C LYS A 57 3.60 -2.40 -12.01
N ARG A 58 3.64 -2.15 -13.32
CA ARG A 58 4.01 -0.85 -13.90
C ARG A 58 3.10 0.27 -13.44
N GLU A 59 1.80 0.08 -13.56
CA GLU A 59 0.81 1.13 -13.25
C GLU A 59 0.75 1.44 -11.76
N LEU A 60 0.79 0.44 -10.89
CA LEU A 60 0.76 0.66 -9.44
C LEU A 60 2.06 1.32 -8.93
N ILE A 61 3.22 0.97 -9.48
CA ILE A 61 4.48 1.66 -9.16
C ILE A 61 4.40 3.13 -9.58
N ALA A 62 3.92 3.40 -10.80
CA ALA A 62 3.79 4.77 -11.29
C ALA A 62 2.84 5.62 -10.41
N LEU A 63 1.72 5.05 -9.95
CA LEU A 63 0.84 5.73 -8.99
C LEU A 63 1.55 6.00 -7.65
N GLY A 64 2.36 5.07 -7.18
CA GLY A 64 3.17 5.26 -5.97
C GLY A 64 4.15 6.42 -6.11
N ASP A 65 4.88 6.48 -7.23
CA ASP A 65 5.86 7.53 -7.51
C ASP A 65 5.18 8.91 -7.66
N GLU A 66 4.04 8.97 -8.37
CA GLU A 66 3.22 10.19 -8.48
C GLU A 66 2.74 10.67 -7.09
N ALA A 67 2.22 9.74 -6.27
CA ALA A 67 1.74 10.06 -4.94
C ALA A 67 2.86 10.58 -4.01
N ILE A 68 4.07 10.04 -4.10
CA ILE A 68 5.24 10.57 -3.38
C ILE A 68 5.56 12.00 -3.82
N THR A 69 5.58 12.26 -5.12
CA THR A 69 5.84 13.60 -5.67
C THR A 69 4.81 14.64 -5.18
N GLU A 70 3.58 14.21 -4.99
CA GLU A 70 2.49 15.04 -4.48
C GLU A 70 2.35 15.02 -2.94
N GLU A 71 3.32 14.48 -2.22
CA GLU A 71 3.32 14.33 -0.77
C GLU A 71 2.13 13.54 -0.20
N ARG A 72 1.49 12.69 -1.02
CA ARG A 72 0.39 11.82 -0.62
C ARG A 72 0.92 10.45 -0.15
N VAL A 73 1.68 10.47 0.94
CA VAL A 73 2.42 9.30 1.44
C VAL A 73 1.51 8.10 1.73
N GLY A 74 0.34 8.33 2.34
CA GLY A 74 -0.62 7.27 2.62
C GLY A 74 -1.11 6.54 1.36
N ASN A 75 -1.35 7.28 0.26
CA ASN A 75 -1.69 6.68 -1.03
C ASN A 75 -0.49 5.90 -1.61
N ALA A 76 0.72 6.46 -1.52
CA ALA A 76 1.92 5.80 -2.03
C ALA A 76 2.18 4.45 -1.35
N ILE A 77 1.99 4.36 -0.03
CA ILE A 77 2.09 3.09 0.72
C ILE A 77 1.16 2.03 0.12
N ALA A 78 -0.11 2.39 -0.11
CA ALA A 78 -1.09 1.48 -0.70
C ALA A 78 -0.66 0.98 -2.08
N TYR A 79 -0.20 1.90 -2.96
CA TYR A 79 0.17 1.56 -4.33
C TYR A 79 1.44 0.69 -4.39
N TYR A 80 2.49 1.01 -3.64
CA TYR A 80 3.69 0.19 -3.59
C TYR A 80 3.41 -1.18 -2.99
N ARG A 81 2.63 -1.25 -1.89
CA ARG A 81 2.25 -2.52 -1.27
C ARG A 81 1.46 -3.40 -2.22
N MET A 82 0.56 -2.82 -3.00
CA MET A 82 -0.25 -3.58 -3.96
C MET A 82 0.48 -3.83 -5.29
N SER A 83 1.50 -3.06 -5.64
CA SER A 83 2.27 -3.31 -6.86
C SER A 83 2.94 -4.67 -6.86
N GLU A 84 3.40 -5.17 -5.69
CA GLU A 84 4.09 -6.45 -5.56
C GLU A 84 3.14 -7.65 -5.50
N PHE A 85 1.84 -7.42 -5.33
CA PHE A 85 0.84 -8.47 -5.11
C PHE A 85 0.83 -9.56 -6.20
N PHE A 86 0.92 -9.18 -7.46
CA PHE A 86 1.00 -10.11 -8.58
C PHE A 86 2.42 -10.39 -9.09
N MET A 87 3.46 -9.96 -8.39
CA MET A 87 4.83 -10.32 -8.73
C MET A 87 5.13 -11.75 -8.26
N TYR A 88 5.81 -12.53 -9.09
CA TYR A 88 6.26 -13.86 -8.70
C TYR A 88 7.49 -13.79 -7.75
N ASP A 89 7.77 -14.84 -7.04
CA ASP A 89 8.81 -14.85 -6.00
C ASP A 89 10.26 -14.62 -6.50
N GLY A 90 10.50 -14.88 -7.79
CA GLY A 90 11.78 -14.59 -8.45
C GLY A 90 11.95 -13.16 -8.95
N ASP A 91 10.90 -12.32 -8.86
CA ASP A 91 10.99 -10.92 -9.27
C ASP A 91 11.73 -10.12 -8.18
N SER A 92 12.90 -9.55 -8.53
CA SER A 92 13.71 -8.76 -7.59
C SER A 92 12.98 -7.53 -7.04
N ASP A 93 11.99 -7.00 -7.76
CA ASP A 93 11.21 -5.86 -7.33
C ASP A 93 10.17 -6.22 -6.28
N LYS A 94 9.77 -7.47 -6.14
CA LYS A 94 8.78 -7.90 -5.14
C LYS A 94 9.21 -7.50 -3.73
N LYS A 95 10.39 -7.92 -3.32
CA LYS A 95 10.95 -7.56 -2.01
C LYS A 95 11.20 -6.05 -1.89
N LYS A 96 11.77 -5.43 -2.91
CA LYS A 96 12.07 -4.00 -2.95
C LYS A 96 10.83 -3.13 -2.67
N TYR A 97 9.71 -3.38 -3.34
CA TYR A 97 8.50 -2.58 -3.16
C TYR A 97 7.74 -2.94 -1.89
N TYR A 98 7.82 -4.19 -1.42
CA TYR A 98 7.34 -4.56 -0.10
C TYR A 98 8.08 -3.78 1.00
N GLU A 99 9.41 -3.78 0.98
CA GLU A 99 10.24 -3.06 1.94
C GLU A 99 10.00 -1.55 1.85
N LYS A 100 9.97 -0.97 0.65
CA LYS A 100 9.67 0.45 0.43
C LYS A 100 8.32 0.85 1.04
N ALA A 101 7.28 0.06 0.84
CA ALA A 101 5.97 0.32 1.42
C ALA A 101 5.99 0.21 2.96
N THR A 102 6.70 -0.79 3.49
CA THR A 102 6.84 -1.00 4.94
C THR A 102 7.61 0.13 5.61
N ASP A 103 8.72 0.57 5.04
CA ASP A 103 9.52 1.68 5.58
C ASP A 103 8.72 2.99 5.57
N LEU A 104 8.04 3.29 4.47
CA LEU A 104 7.15 4.45 4.38
C LEU A 104 6.01 4.38 5.41
N PHE A 105 5.44 3.19 5.64
CA PHE A 105 4.39 3.00 6.62
C PHE A 105 4.87 3.37 8.03
N TYR A 106 6.00 2.85 8.47
CA TYR A 106 6.52 3.15 9.81
C TYR A 106 6.97 4.60 9.97
N GLN A 107 7.49 5.23 8.93
CA GLN A 107 7.83 6.65 8.94
C GLN A 107 6.57 7.54 8.97
N TYR A 108 5.57 7.21 8.17
CA TYR A 108 4.33 7.99 8.05
C TYR A 108 3.49 7.93 9.33
N TYR A 109 3.42 6.74 9.97
CA TYR A 109 2.68 6.49 11.19
C TYR A 109 3.58 6.46 12.44
N GLU A 110 4.77 7.05 12.39
CA GLU A 110 5.76 7.01 13.47
C GLU A 110 5.15 7.34 14.84
N ASP A 111 4.28 8.35 14.92
CA ASP A 111 3.67 8.80 16.18
C ASP A 111 2.78 7.72 16.85
N TYR A 112 2.39 6.67 16.14
CA TYR A 112 1.69 5.52 16.75
C TYR A 112 2.63 4.54 17.44
N PHE A 113 3.90 4.47 16.99
CA PHE A 113 4.86 3.46 17.38
C PHE A 113 5.95 3.95 18.32
N GLU A 114 6.22 5.26 18.31
CA GLU A 114 7.33 5.88 19.03
C GLU A 114 6.83 6.76 20.19
N GLY A 115 7.77 7.17 21.07
CA GLY A 115 7.50 8.03 22.22
C GLY A 115 7.37 7.30 23.54
N GLU A 116 7.05 8.05 24.61
CA GLU A 116 6.95 7.50 25.98
C GLU A 116 5.75 6.55 26.16
N ASN A 117 4.66 6.79 25.45
CA ASN A 117 3.44 5.99 25.51
C ASN A 117 2.91 5.68 24.10
N PRO A 118 3.58 4.81 23.35
CA PRO A 118 3.15 4.46 22.02
C PRO A 118 1.78 3.76 22.04
N ARG A 119 0.90 4.09 21.10
CA ARG A 119 -0.42 3.44 20.96
C ARG A 119 -0.30 2.01 20.45
N ILE A 120 0.76 1.72 19.68
CA ILE A 120 1.05 0.41 19.12
C ILE A 120 2.46 0.01 19.53
N LYS A 121 2.60 -1.13 20.17
CA LYS A 121 3.91 -1.69 20.54
C LYS A 121 4.30 -2.78 19.56
N ARG A 122 5.51 -2.66 19.03
CA ARG A 122 6.12 -3.68 18.18
C ARG A 122 6.98 -4.59 19.07
N PHE A 123 6.84 -5.89 18.88
CA PHE A 123 7.69 -6.89 19.52
C PHE A 123 7.86 -8.11 18.62
N THR A 124 8.74 -9.02 19.00
CA THR A 124 8.92 -10.26 18.28
C THR A 124 8.56 -11.44 19.17
N VAL A 125 8.14 -12.54 18.55
CA VAL A 125 7.87 -13.80 19.22
C VAL A 125 8.79 -14.86 18.62
N PRO A 126 9.60 -15.57 19.44
CA PRO A 126 10.46 -16.62 18.94
C PRO A 126 9.63 -17.79 18.41
N TYR A 127 9.96 -18.26 17.23
CA TYR A 127 9.36 -19.44 16.64
C TYR A 127 10.44 -20.27 15.91
N LYS A 128 10.76 -21.44 16.45
CA LYS A 128 11.88 -22.27 15.97
C LYS A 128 13.18 -21.45 15.94
N ASN A 129 13.77 -21.23 14.77
CA ASN A 129 15.04 -20.51 14.59
C ASN A 129 14.86 -19.08 14.07
N VAL A 130 13.64 -18.53 14.13
CA VAL A 130 13.31 -17.19 13.64
C VAL A 130 12.52 -16.39 14.66
N GLU A 131 12.60 -15.07 14.56
CA GLU A 131 11.79 -14.13 15.31
C GLU A 131 10.63 -13.66 14.41
N LEU A 132 9.39 -13.86 14.86
CA LEU A 132 8.20 -13.40 14.14
C LEU A 132 7.81 -12.02 14.66
N PRO A 133 7.65 -11.01 13.79
CA PRO A 133 7.17 -9.68 14.19
C PRO A 133 5.70 -9.73 14.59
N VAL A 134 5.35 -8.98 15.64
CA VAL A 134 3.98 -8.85 16.19
C VAL A 134 3.65 -7.38 16.44
#